data_84e65f6f54b4c554c760a6026852247d
#
_entry.id   84e65f6f54b4c554c760a6026852247d
#
_cell.length_a   1.000
_cell.length_b   1.000
_cell.length_c   1.000
_cell.angle_alpha   90.00
_cell.angle_beta   90.00
_cell.angle_gamma   90.00
#
_symmetry.space_group_name_H-M   'P 1'
#
loop_
_entity.id
_entity.type
_entity.pdbx_description
1 polymer ?
#
loop_
_entity_poly.entity_id
_entity_poly.type
_entity_poly.pdbx_seq_one_letter_code
_entity_poly.pdbx_strand_id
1 'polypeptide(L)'
;MADTQKLVLFSGSSARFGYDSAALDAALPHYEVVNMGVFAYTNALPQLELIRAQMRPGDLLLLSPEFDAAKRQFFTTNAFDDAFFCMAEADYDIVARLDLQQYSGVFSALGSYLQTRADMTARSYAVSPSDLDEDGNAVDTPSYNEYGDYVLYRPDAVDDTPIYGLPVDYTTASFPYDTYIAPANAEFDRFAADGVRVYLTYSPRNSRAVSADSTPEAVAALDAYFRENLDVVFLTPLQDSLMPGRYFYGTDNHLSTNGVTMRTAQVIDALTKQLQVEGIAP
;
A
#
# COMPACT_ATOMS: atom_id res chain seq x y z
N MET A 1 25.22 1.04 19.38
CA MET A 1 24.78 0.28 18.21
C MET A 1 24.63 1.28 17.09
N ALA A 2 25.15 1.03 15.90
CA ALA A 2 24.82 1.87 14.76
C ALA A 2 23.30 1.78 14.59
N ASP A 3 22.65 2.92 14.49
CA ASP A 3 21.21 2.98 14.26
C ASP A 3 20.93 2.36 12.88
N THR A 4 20.35 1.16 12.84
CA THR A 4 20.00 0.46 11.60
C THR A 4 19.05 1.33 10.79
N GLN A 5 19.28 1.43 9.49
CA GLN A 5 18.38 2.14 8.58
C GLN A 5 17.10 1.33 8.39
N LYS A 6 16.02 1.98 7.97
CA LYS A 6 14.73 1.33 7.75
C LYS A 6 14.43 1.16 6.26
N LEU A 7 13.79 0.05 5.92
CA LEU A 7 13.03 -0.12 4.69
C LEU A 7 11.54 -0.14 5.06
N VAL A 8 10.84 0.92 4.77
CA VAL A 8 9.40 1.01 5.00
C VAL A 8 8.65 0.61 3.73
N LEU A 9 7.82 -0.43 3.82
CA LEU A 9 6.89 -0.84 2.76
C LEU A 9 5.57 -0.11 2.97
N PHE A 10 5.10 0.64 2.00
CA PHE A 10 3.84 1.37 2.10
C PHE A 10 2.93 1.15 0.90
N SER A 11 1.68 0.80 1.20
CA SER A 11 0.58 0.61 0.24
C SER A 11 -0.75 0.57 0.98
N GLY A 12 -1.81 0.22 0.28
CA GLY A 12 -3.03 -0.32 0.89
C GLY A 12 -2.81 -1.73 1.46
N SER A 13 -3.88 -2.49 1.60
CA SER A 13 -3.82 -3.87 2.11
C SER A 13 -2.94 -4.80 1.28
N SER A 14 -2.71 -4.48 0.00
CA SER A 14 -1.84 -5.29 -0.87
C SER A 14 -0.40 -5.42 -0.36
N ALA A 15 0.15 -4.45 0.38
CA ALA A 15 1.46 -4.61 1.00
C ALA A 15 1.41 -5.62 2.14
N ARG A 16 0.41 -5.51 3.02
CA ARG A 16 0.20 -6.38 4.17
C ARG A 16 -0.03 -7.85 3.78
N PHE A 17 -0.70 -8.05 2.65
CA PHE A 17 -1.00 -9.36 2.08
C PHE A 17 -0.06 -9.78 0.95
N GLY A 18 0.90 -8.95 0.57
CA GLY A 18 1.68 -9.13 -0.65
C GLY A 18 3.17 -9.34 -0.46
N TYR A 19 3.68 -9.19 0.76
CA TYR A 19 5.10 -9.37 1.07
C TYR A 19 5.33 -10.41 2.17
N ASP A 20 6.50 -11.03 2.11
CA ASP A 20 7.18 -11.71 3.20
C ASP A 20 8.30 -10.76 3.68
N SER A 21 7.98 -9.95 4.68
CA SER A 21 8.90 -8.94 5.19
C SER A 21 10.11 -9.54 5.89
N ALA A 22 9.98 -10.75 6.47
CA ALA A 22 11.12 -11.47 7.04
C ALA A 22 12.13 -11.88 5.95
N ALA A 23 11.65 -12.28 4.77
CA ALA A 23 12.53 -12.60 3.65
C ALA A 23 13.22 -11.34 3.08
N LEU A 24 12.52 -10.19 3.07
CA LEU A 24 13.11 -8.90 2.70
C LEU A 24 14.20 -8.48 3.71
N ASP A 25 13.91 -8.58 5.01
CA ASP A 25 14.84 -8.26 6.09
C ASP A 25 16.12 -9.11 6.02
N ALA A 26 15.96 -10.41 5.79
CA ALA A 26 17.08 -11.32 5.61
C ALA A 26 17.94 -11.03 4.35
N ALA A 27 17.31 -10.51 3.28
CA ALA A 27 17.99 -10.16 2.04
C ALA A 27 18.68 -8.79 2.06
N LEU A 28 18.27 -7.90 2.97
CA LEU A 28 18.74 -6.51 3.08
C LEU A 28 19.25 -6.22 4.49
N PRO A 29 20.37 -6.84 4.90
CA PRO A 29 20.82 -6.86 6.31
C PRO A 29 21.25 -5.50 6.88
N HIS A 30 21.29 -4.47 6.04
CA HIS A 30 21.55 -3.10 6.49
C HIS A 30 20.29 -2.32 6.85
N TYR A 31 19.10 -2.92 6.65
CA TYR A 31 17.82 -2.29 6.87
C TYR A 31 16.96 -3.11 7.82
N GLU A 32 16.19 -2.44 8.66
CA GLU A 32 15.08 -3.01 9.42
C GLU A 32 13.80 -2.83 8.61
N VAL A 33 13.14 -3.92 8.26
CA VAL A 33 11.94 -3.89 7.41
C VAL A 33 10.69 -3.62 8.24
N VAL A 34 9.87 -2.67 7.81
CA VAL A 34 8.58 -2.33 8.44
C VAL A 34 7.48 -2.28 7.37
N ASN A 35 6.48 -3.12 7.50
CA ASN A 35 5.33 -3.14 6.59
C ASN A 35 4.19 -2.27 7.13
N MET A 36 4.05 -1.08 6.54
CA MET A 36 3.00 -0.11 6.83
C MET A 36 1.82 -0.22 5.86
N GLY A 37 1.52 -1.43 5.39
CA GLY A 37 0.32 -1.69 4.60
C GLY A 37 -0.94 -1.37 5.42
N VAL A 38 -1.84 -0.58 4.84
CA VAL A 38 -3.08 -0.13 5.49
C VAL A 38 -4.29 -0.40 4.59
N PHE A 39 -5.43 0.21 4.88
CA PHE A 39 -6.58 0.12 3.98
C PHE A 39 -6.37 1.00 2.75
N ALA A 40 -6.55 0.41 1.56
CA ALA A 40 -6.41 1.11 0.30
C ALA A 40 -7.44 2.23 0.06
N TYR A 41 -8.48 2.32 0.87
CA TYR A 41 -9.50 3.37 0.80
C TYR A 41 -9.09 4.67 1.50
N THR A 42 -8.01 4.64 2.28
CA THR A 42 -7.58 5.79 3.07
C THR A 42 -6.67 6.68 2.24
N ASN A 43 -6.81 7.99 2.40
CA ASN A 43 -5.92 8.96 1.78
C ASN A 43 -4.47 8.70 2.22
N ALA A 44 -3.59 8.46 1.25
CA ALA A 44 -2.20 8.10 1.51
C ALA A 44 -1.36 9.28 2.02
N LEU A 45 -1.66 10.51 1.61
CA LEU A 45 -0.81 11.67 1.92
C LEU A 45 -0.61 11.90 3.43
N PRO A 46 -1.66 11.93 4.28
CA PRO A 46 -1.47 12.07 5.72
C PRO A 46 -0.66 10.93 6.34
N GLN A 47 -0.80 9.70 5.80
CA GLN A 47 -0.05 8.54 6.27
C GLN A 47 1.43 8.65 5.87
N LEU A 48 1.71 9.07 4.64
CA LEU A 48 3.08 9.32 4.17
C LEU A 48 3.77 10.38 5.02
N GLU A 49 3.06 11.45 5.42
CA GLU A 49 3.59 12.46 6.34
C GLU A 49 3.92 11.89 7.73
N LEU A 50 3.10 10.98 8.28
CA LEU A 50 3.42 10.27 9.53
C LEU A 50 4.65 9.38 9.38
N ILE A 51 4.73 8.62 8.29
CA ILE A 51 5.88 7.77 7.98
C ILE A 51 7.13 8.63 7.86
N ARG A 52 7.08 9.71 7.07
CA ARG A 52 8.19 10.63 6.84
C ARG A 52 8.74 11.20 8.15
N ALA A 53 7.87 11.54 9.10
CA ALA A 53 8.27 12.06 10.40
C ALA A 53 9.06 11.07 11.27
N GLN A 54 8.96 9.77 10.99
CA GLN A 54 9.68 8.71 11.70
C GLN A 54 10.91 8.21 10.92
N MET A 55 11.13 8.72 9.71
CA MET A 55 12.26 8.33 8.87
C MET A 55 13.45 9.27 9.05
N ARG A 56 14.61 8.79 8.68
CA ARG A 56 15.89 9.47 8.79
C ARG A 56 16.64 9.45 7.47
N PRO A 57 17.62 10.35 7.26
CA PRO A 57 18.48 10.30 6.08
C PRO A 57 19.10 8.90 5.88
N GLY A 58 18.93 8.36 4.69
CA GLY A 58 19.38 7.02 4.31
C GLY A 58 18.35 5.91 4.46
N ASP A 59 17.21 6.15 5.13
CA ASP A 59 16.09 5.22 5.12
C ASP A 59 15.49 5.11 3.70
N LEU A 60 14.82 3.99 3.43
CA LEU A 60 14.18 3.68 2.15
C LEU A 60 12.66 3.58 2.33
N LEU A 61 11.91 4.19 1.42
CA LEU A 61 10.48 3.98 1.28
C LEU A 61 10.21 3.19 0.00
N LEU A 62 9.63 2.01 0.12
CA LEU A 62 9.12 1.24 -1.00
C LEU A 62 7.61 1.45 -1.10
N LEU A 63 7.19 2.23 -2.08
CA LEU A 63 5.81 2.57 -2.34
C LEU A 63 5.21 1.61 -3.37
N SER A 64 4.03 1.03 -3.05
CA SER A 64 3.28 0.14 -3.94
C SER A 64 1.83 0.60 -4.05
N PRO A 65 1.52 1.68 -4.80
CA PRO A 65 0.16 2.18 -4.88
C PRO A 65 -0.81 1.15 -5.47
N GLU A 66 -1.97 1.01 -4.85
CA GLU A 66 -3.06 0.21 -5.39
C GLU A 66 -3.88 1.04 -6.37
N PHE A 67 -4.11 0.47 -7.57
CA PHE A 67 -4.99 1.08 -8.56
C PHE A 67 -6.31 0.32 -8.60
N ASP A 68 -7.40 1.01 -8.35
CA ASP A 68 -8.74 0.52 -8.63
C ASP A 68 -9.69 1.69 -8.96
N ALA A 69 -10.89 1.37 -9.45
CA ALA A 69 -11.84 2.38 -9.92
C ALA A 69 -12.23 3.42 -8.85
N ALA A 70 -12.20 3.05 -7.58
CA ALA A 70 -12.49 3.94 -6.45
C ALA A 70 -11.24 4.60 -5.86
N LYS A 71 -10.04 4.02 -6.08
CA LYS A 71 -8.80 4.32 -5.37
C LYS A 71 -7.75 5.03 -6.24
N ARG A 72 -8.14 5.58 -7.38
CA ARG A 72 -7.35 6.53 -8.15
C ARG A 72 -6.92 7.73 -7.32
N GLN A 73 -7.49 7.85 -6.14
CA GLN A 73 -7.28 8.93 -5.18
C GLN A 73 -6.13 8.68 -4.23
N PHE A 74 -5.22 7.74 -4.51
CA PHE A 74 -4.10 7.44 -3.62
C PHE A 74 -3.28 8.69 -3.27
N PHE A 75 -3.21 9.66 -4.18
CA PHE A 75 -2.56 10.96 -3.98
C PHE A 75 -3.51 12.16 -4.01
N THR A 76 -4.83 11.96 -3.93
CA THR A 76 -5.74 13.12 -3.85
C THR A 76 -5.75 13.73 -2.45
N THR A 77 -5.78 15.05 -2.41
CA THR A 77 -5.53 15.85 -1.22
C THR A 77 -6.72 15.99 -0.27
N ASN A 78 -7.95 15.65 -0.68
CA ASN A 78 -9.17 15.98 0.07
C ASN A 78 -10.12 14.79 0.31
N ALA A 79 -9.66 13.55 0.11
CA ALA A 79 -10.46 12.36 0.38
C ALA A 79 -10.15 11.84 1.80
N PHE A 80 -11.04 12.13 2.75
CA PHE A 80 -10.98 11.62 4.11
C PHE A 80 -12.16 10.70 4.35
N ASP A 81 -11.91 9.55 4.92
CA ASP A 81 -12.86 8.50 5.20
C ASP A 81 -12.79 8.02 6.65
N ASP A 82 -13.62 7.06 7.01
CA ASP A 82 -13.67 6.52 8.36
C ASP A 82 -12.31 5.90 8.78
N ALA A 83 -11.52 5.36 7.85
CA ALA A 83 -10.21 4.79 8.16
C ALA A 83 -9.20 5.87 8.57
N PHE A 84 -9.23 7.07 7.94
CA PHE A 84 -8.43 8.21 8.38
C PHE A 84 -8.76 8.60 9.83
N PHE A 85 -10.04 8.68 10.18
CA PHE A 85 -10.44 9.05 11.54
C PHE A 85 -10.08 7.98 12.56
N CYS A 86 -10.15 6.68 12.21
CA CYS A 86 -9.68 5.61 13.08
C CYS A 86 -8.16 5.73 13.34
N MET A 87 -7.38 6.08 12.32
CA MET A 87 -5.95 6.34 12.52
C MET A 87 -5.71 7.59 13.37
N ALA A 88 -6.47 8.66 13.15
CA ALA A 88 -6.38 9.88 13.95
C ALA A 88 -6.76 9.66 15.42
N GLU A 89 -7.70 8.76 15.72
CA GLU A 89 -7.99 8.35 17.10
C GLU A 89 -6.82 7.59 17.74
N ALA A 90 -6.07 6.81 16.96
CA ALA A 90 -4.91 6.08 17.44
C ALA A 90 -3.66 6.98 17.58
N ASP A 91 -3.50 7.95 16.65
CA ASP A 91 -2.38 8.88 16.64
C ASP A 91 -2.84 10.26 16.13
N TYR A 92 -2.99 11.22 17.05
CA TYR A 92 -3.41 12.58 16.73
C TYR A 92 -2.39 13.36 15.89
N ASP A 93 -1.14 12.94 15.81
CA ASP A 93 -0.11 13.63 15.03
C ASP A 93 -0.45 13.64 13.53
N ILE A 94 -1.23 12.67 13.04
CA ILE A 94 -1.72 12.68 11.66
C ILE A 94 -2.52 13.94 11.33
N VAL A 95 -3.33 14.42 12.28
CA VAL A 95 -4.14 15.64 12.09
C VAL A 95 -3.25 16.89 12.10
N ALA A 96 -2.25 16.93 12.98
CA ALA A 96 -1.33 18.06 13.08
C ALA A 96 -0.43 18.24 11.84
N ARG A 97 -0.30 17.21 11.00
CA ARG A 97 0.53 17.22 9.78
C ARG A 97 -0.24 17.59 8.52
N LEU A 98 -1.56 17.76 8.62
CA LEU A 98 -2.38 18.15 7.48
C LEU A 98 -2.08 19.60 7.05
N ASP A 99 -2.06 19.82 5.74
CA ASP A 99 -2.06 21.16 5.17
C ASP A 99 -3.40 21.87 5.41
N LEU A 100 -3.38 23.19 5.46
CA LEU A 100 -4.58 24.00 5.72
C LEU A 100 -5.75 23.67 4.77
N GLN A 101 -5.45 23.33 3.51
CA GLN A 101 -6.47 22.96 2.52
C GLN A 101 -7.14 21.61 2.84
N GLN A 102 -6.42 20.71 3.49
CA GLN A 102 -6.92 19.37 3.83
C GLN A 102 -7.93 19.41 4.99
N TYR A 103 -7.82 20.40 5.89
CA TYR A 103 -8.78 20.55 7.01
C TYR A 103 -10.22 20.68 6.53
N SER A 104 -10.48 21.30 5.40
CA SER A 104 -11.84 21.41 4.84
C SER A 104 -12.43 20.03 4.52
N GLY A 105 -11.62 19.11 3.99
CA GLY A 105 -12.00 17.74 3.72
C GLY A 105 -12.28 16.97 5.02
N VAL A 106 -11.42 17.10 6.02
CA VAL A 106 -11.61 16.50 7.35
C VAL A 106 -12.92 16.93 7.97
N PHE A 107 -13.18 18.24 8.03
CA PHE A 107 -14.44 18.76 8.60
C PHE A 107 -15.67 18.31 7.83
N SER A 108 -15.58 18.20 6.51
CA SER A 108 -16.69 17.72 5.68
C SER A 108 -17.02 16.24 5.94
N ALA A 109 -16.01 15.42 6.21
CA ALA A 109 -16.17 13.98 6.45
C ALA A 109 -16.48 13.64 7.92
N LEU A 110 -16.14 14.54 8.87
CA LEU A 110 -16.28 14.29 10.31
C LEU A 110 -17.72 13.92 10.72
N GLY A 111 -18.72 14.58 10.14
CA GLY A 111 -20.12 14.30 10.47
C GLY A 111 -20.54 12.87 10.14
N SER A 112 -20.13 12.35 8.99
CA SER A 112 -20.35 10.97 8.58
C SER A 112 -19.64 9.99 9.52
N TYR A 113 -18.39 10.27 9.84
CA TYR A 113 -17.62 9.44 10.78
C TYR A 113 -18.28 9.36 12.16
N LEU A 114 -18.69 10.49 12.73
CA LEU A 114 -19.36 10.51 14.04
C LEU A 114 -20.66 9.70 14.02
N GLN A 115 -21.41 9.72 12.92
CA GLN A 115 -22.58 8.86 12.77
C GLN A 115 -22.20 7.38 12.74
N THR A 116 -21.18 7.01 11.95
CA THR A 116 -20.65 5.64 11.92
C THR A 116 -20.22 5.17 13.30
N ARG A 117 -19.52 6.00 14.07
CA ARG A 117 -19.08 5.68 15.45
C ARG A 117 -20.27 5.50 16.40
N ALA A 118 -21.29 6.33 16.29
CA ALA A 118 -22.51 6.17 17.09
C ALA A 118 -23.23 4.86 16.76
N ASP A 119 -23.34 4.51 15.49
CA ASP A 119 -23.95 3.27 15.03
C ASP A 119 -23.15 2.03 15.48
N MET A 120 -21.83 2.08 15.43
CA MET A 120 -20.94 1.03 15.94
C MET A 120 -21.07 0.85 17.45
N THR A 121 -21.20 1.93 18.20
CA THR A 121 -21.38 1.89 19.66
C THR A 121 -22.76 1.31 20.01
N ALA A 122 -23.77 1.58 19.24
CA ALA A 122 -25.11 1.04 19.42
C ALA A 122 -25.23 -0.45 19.04
N ARG A 123 -24.44 -0.90 18.07
CA ARG A 123 -24.29 -2.32 17.74
C ARG A 123 -23.30 -2.93 18.73
N SER A 124 -23.73 -3.30 19.92
CA SER A 124 -22.86 -4.01 20.89
C SER A 124 -21.90 -4.94 20.14
N TYR A 125 -20.60 -4.81 20.42
CA TYR A 125 -19.49 -5.53 19.80
C TYR A 125 -19.79 -7.04 19.72
N ALA A 126 -20.43 -7.47 18.63
CA ALA A 126 -20.50 -8.87 18.31
C ALA A 126 -19.11 -9.26 17.81
N VAL A 127 -18.40 -10.06 18.61
CA VAL A 127 -17.16 -10.70 18.19
C VAL A 127 -17.47 -11.44 16.89
N SER A 128 -16.68 -11.20 15.83
CA SER A 128 -16.89 -11.90 14.58
C SER A 128 -16.70 -13.41 14.80
N PRO A 129 -17.52 -14.27 14.18
CA PRO A 129 -17.30 -15.72 14.26
C PRO A 129 -15.90 -16.16 13.81
N SER A 130 -15.22 -15.38 12.99
CA SER A 130 -13.83 -15.60 12.57
C SER A 130 -12.81 -15.33 13.68
N ASP A 131 -13.21 -14.64 14.73
CA ASP A 131 -12.35 -14.29 15.86
C ASP A 131 -12.54 -15.26 17.05
N LEU A 132 -13.28 -16.36 16.82
CA LEU A 132 -13.53 -17.41 17.82
C LEU A 132 -12.80 -18.71 17.41
N ASP A 133 -12.26 -19.41 18.39
CA ASP A 133 -11.76 -20.76 18.23
C ASP A 133 -12.92 -21.79 18.11
N GLU A 134 -12.58 -23.07 17.94
CA GLU A 134 -13.56 -24.16 17.85
C GLU A 134 -14.42 -24.31 19.12
N ASP A 135 -13.95 -23.79 20.26
CA ASP A 135 -14.63 -23.81 21.55
C ASP A 135 -15.46 -22.52 21.79
N GLY A 136 -15.44 -21.57 20.85
CA GLY A 136 -16.16 -20.31 20.95
C GLY A 136 -15.49 -19.24 21.82
N ASN A 137 -14.19 -19.40 22.14
CA ASN A 137 -13.39 -18.40 22.82
C ASN A 137 -12.76 -17.43 21.82
N ALA A 138 -12.57 -16.18 22.22
CA ALA A 138 -11.85 -15.21 21.39
C ALA A 138 -10.41 -15.72 21.16
N VAL A 139 -10.02 -15.79 19.88
CA VAL A 139 -8.66 -16.18 19.49
C VAL A 139 -7.76 -14.97 19.71
N ASP A 140 -6.86 -15.08 20.68
CA ASP A 140 -5.84 -14.06 20.96
C ASP A 140 -4.60 -14.26 20.06
N THR A 141 -4.84 -14.59 18.80
CA THR A 141 -3.77 -14.74 17.82
C THR A 141 -3.67 -13.44 17.03
N PRO A 142 -2.55 -12.71 17.11
CA PRO A 142 -2.40 -11.49 16.36
C PRO A 142 -2.52 -11.79 14.86
N SER A 143 -3.32 -10.98 14.17
CA SER A 143 -3.51 -11.10 12.71
C SER A 143 -2.26 -10.72 11.92
N TYR A 144 -1.26 -10.12 12.58
CA TYR A 144 -0.05 -9.57 11.99
C TYR A 144 1.17 -9.97 12.80
N ASN A 145 2.29 -10.22 12.10
CA ASN A 145 3.59 -10.43 12.74
C ASN A 145 4.24 -9.09 13.15
N GLU A 146 5.45 -9.18 13.71
CA GLU A 146 6.25 -8.02 14.13
C GLU A 146 6.61 -7.05 13.01
N TYR A 147 6.61 -7.50 11.76
CA TYR A 147 6.84 -6.66 10.57
C TYR A 147 5.60 -5.92 10.10
N GLY A 148 4.39 -6.40 10.47
CA GLY A 148 3.10 -5.90 9.98
C GLY A 148 2.49 -6.73 8.84
N ASP A 149 3.06 -7.89 8.49
CA ASP A 149 2.50 -8.80 7.51
C ASP A 149 1.31 -9.58 8.08
N TYR A 150 0.31 -9.82 7.26
CA TYR A 150 -0.83 -10.66 7.61
C TYR A 150 -0.41 -12.14 7.70
N VAL A 151 -0.66 -12.78 8.84
CA VAL A 151 -0.18 -14.13 9.16
C VAL A 151 -1.27 -15.18 9.37
N LEU A 152 -2.54 -14.80 9.33
CA LEU A 152 -3.63 -15.79 9.42
C LEU A 152 -3.74 -16.59 8.12
N TYR A 153 -4.79 -17.41 8.02
CA TYR A 153 -4.99 -18.33 6.91
C TYR A 153 -4.80 -17.69 5.53
N ARG A 154 -3.93 -18.30 4.75
CA ARG A 154 -3.65 -17.94 3.36
C ARG A 154 -3.51 -19.24 2.56
N PRO A 155 -4.28 -19.45 1.46
CA PRO A 155 -4.12 -20.63 0.62
C PRO A 155 -2.80 -20.55 -0.16
N ASP A 156 -2.22 -21.69 -0.52
CA ASP A 156 -1.01 -21.76 -1.35
C ASP A 156 -1.28 -21.22 -2.76
N ALA A 157 -2.40 -21.65 -3.36
CA ALA A 157 -2.89 -21.18 -4.64
C ALA A 157 -4.41 -21.37 -4.71
N VAL A 158 -5.06 -20.71 -5.66
CA VAL A 158 -6.51 -20.85 -5.92
C VAL A 158 -6.71 -21.18 -7.40
N ASP A 159 -7.31 -22.34 -7.72
CA ASP A 159 -7.42 -22.83 -9.09
C ASP A 159 -8.27 -21.90 -9.98
N ASP A 160 -9.35 -21.37 -9.46
CA ASP A 160 -10.24 -20.43 -10.17
C ASP A 160 -10.64 -19.25 -9.26
N THR A 161 -9.79 -18.26 -9.16
CA THR A 161 -10.07 -17.06 -8.38
C THR A 161 -11.13 -16.21 -9.10
N PRO A 162 -12.28 -15.94 -8.49
CA PRO A 162 -13.26 -15.02 -9.07
C PRO A 162 -12.69 -13.60 -9.14
N ILE A 163 -13.32 -12.73 -9.93
CA ILE A 163 -13.06 -11.30 -9.90
C ILE A 163 -13.95 -10.72 -8.79
N TYR A 164 -13.34 -10.03 -7.84
CA TYR A 164 -14.04 -9.54 -6.64
C TYR A 164 -14.52 -8.10 -6.75
N GLY A 165 -13.89 -7.29 -7.57
CA GLY A 165 -14.20 -5.87 -7.70
C GLY A 165 -14.57 -5.44 -9.11
N LEU A 166 -14.78 -4.15 -9.29
CA LEU A 166 -14.91 -3.58 -10.63
C LEU A 166 -13.54 -3.64 -11.34
N PRO A 167 -13.52 -3.94 -12.65
CA PRO A 167 -12.30 -3.91 -13.44
C PRO A 167 -11.63 -2.53 -13.37
N VAL A 168 -10.32 -2.53 -13.16
CA VAL A 168 -9.52 -1.30 -13.14
C VAL A 168 -9.12 -0.91 -14.55
N ASP A 169 -9.20 0.37 -14.82
CA ASP A 169 -8.80 0.95 -16.07
C ASP A 169 -7.33 1.45 -16.00
N TYR A 170 -6.44 0.74 -16.68
CA TYR A 170 -5.02 1.05 -16.76
C TYR A 170 -4.71 1.90 -18.00
N THR A 171 -5.32 3.08 -18.05
CA THR A 171 -5.06 4.07 -19.11
C THR A 171 -4.55 5.37 -18.52
N THR A 172 -3.81 6.15 -19.30
CA THR A 172 -3.26 7.45 -18.85
C THR A 172 -4.35 8.44 -18.45
N ALA A 173 -5.53 8.37 -19.07
CA ALA A 173 -6.66 9.23 -18.75
C ALA A 173 -7.17 9.03 -17.31
N SER A 174 -6.89 7.87 -16.71
CA SER A 174 -7.28 7.54 -15.34
C SER A 174 -6.38 8.20 -14.28
N PHE A 175 -5.24 8.78 -14.68
CA PHE A 175 -4.23 9.36 -13.79
C PHE A 175 -3.84 10.77 -14.25
N PRO A 176 -4.74 11.76 -14.10
CA PRO A 176 -4.49 13.13 -14.55
C PRO A 176 -3.27 13.76 -13.86
N TYR A 177 -2.51 14.56 -14.59
CA TYR A 177 -1.30 15.18 -14.07
C TYR A 177 -1.57 16.02 -12.81
N ASP A 178 -2.53 16.96 -12.87
CA ASP A 178 -2.77 17.91 -11.78
C ASP A 178 -3.30 17.31 -10.49
N THR A 179 -4.03 16.20 -10.58
CA THR A 179 -4.70 15.59 -9.41
C THR A 179 -4.07 14.29 -8.94
N TYR A 180 -3.13 13.74 -9.72
CA TYR A 180 -2.43 12.51 -9.33
C TYR A 180 -0.91 12.69 -9.36
N ILE A 181 -0.34 13.11 -10.49
CA ILE A 181 1.12 13.18 -10.69
C ILE A 181 1.74 14.30 -9.84
N ALA A 182 1.23 15.52 -9.96
CA ALA A 182 1.82 16.67 -9.28
C ALA A 182 1.77 16.54 -7.74
N PRO A 183 0.67 16.09 -7.11
CA PRO A 183 0.66 15.82 -5.67
C PRO A 183 1.64 14.72 -5.24
N ALA A 184 1.80 13.66 -6.06
CA ALA A 184 2.76 12.61 -5.79
C ALA A 184 4.20 13.11 -5.82
N ASN A 185 4.56 13.89 -6.85
CA ASN A 185 5.90 14.48 -6.97
C ASN A 185 6.20 15.43 -5.80
N ALA A 186 5.23 16.25 -5.40
CA ALA A 186 5.39 17.12 -4.24
C ALA A 186 5.71 16.33 -2.96
N GLU A 187 5.13 15.14 -2.82
CA GLU A 187 5.42 14.27 -1.68
C GLU A 187 6.80 13.61 -1.81
N PHE A 188 7.18 13.15 -3.00
CA PHE A 188 8.52 12.59 -3.25
C PHE A 188 9.64 13.61 -2.99
N ASP A 189 9.43 14.87 -3.35
CA ASP A 189 10.35 15.98 -3.05
C ASP A 189 10.55 16.16 -1.55
N ARG A 190 9.49 16.03 -0.74
CA ARG A 190 9.57 16.11 0.72
C ARG A 190 10.43 15.00 1.31
N PHE A 191 10.24 13.75 0.86
CA PHE A 191 11.08 12.62 1.27
C PHE A 191 12.54 12.83 0.85
N ALA A 192 12.77 13.28 -0.37
CA ALA A 192 14.12 13.57 -0.87
C ALA A 192 14.81 14.67 -0.08
N ALA A 193 14.07 15.74 0.31
CA ALA A 193 14.59 16.81 1.14
C ALA A 193 15.02 16.32 2.55
N ASP A 194 14.37 15.30 3.08
CA ASP A 194 14.72 14.66 4.35
C ASP A 194 15.82 13.57 4.18
N GLY A 195 16.34 13.38 2.97
CA GLY A 195 17.38 12.39 2.67
C GLY A 195 16.89 10.95 2.61
N VAL A 196 15.58 10.75 2.48
CA VAL A 196 14.93 9.46 2.30
C VAL A 196 14.82 9.14 0.80
N ARG A 197 15.15 7.91 0.41
CA ARG A 197 14.97 7.46 -0.97
C ARG A 197 13.63 6.78 -1.14
N VAL A 198 12.88 7.20 -2.15
CA VAL A 198 11.61 6.59 -2.53
C VAL A 198 11.80 5.71 -3.76
N TYR A 199 11.39 4.46 -3.64
CA TYR A 199 11.29 3.53 -4.74
C TYR A 199 9.83 3.18 -4.97
N LEU A 200 9.42 3.05 -6.22
CA LEU A 200 8.08 2.66 -6.58
C LEU A 200 8.08 1.29 -7.26
N THR A 201 7.18 0.45 -6.80
CA THR A 201 6.77 -0.75 -7.51
C THR A 201 5.24 -0.78 -7.58
N TYR A 202 4.67 -1.52 -8.51
CA TYR A 202 3.22 -1.55 -8.63
C TYR A 202 2.64 -2.64 -7.73
N SER A 203 1.51 -2.36 -7.09
CA SER A 203 0.76 -3.38 -6.34
C SER A 203 0.32 -4.52 -7.26
N PRO A 204 0.38 -5.76 -6.79
CA PRO A 204 -0.09 -6.89 -7.57
C PRO A 204 -1.60 -6.78 -7.84
N ARG A 205 -1.99 -7.12 -9.05
CA ARG A 205 -3.38 -7.13 -9.50
C ARG A 205 -3.69 -8.40 -10.29
N ASN A 206 -4.83 -9.02 -9.98
CA ASN A 206 -5.34 -10.11 -10.79
C ASN A 206 -5.52 -9.63 -12.25
N SER A 207 -4.78 -10.21 -13.19
CA SER A 207 -4.77 -9.80 -14.58
C SER A 207 -6.14 -9.90 -15.27
N ARG A 208 -7.08 -10.64 -14.70
CA ARG A 208 -8.47 -10.73 -15.17
C ARG A 208 -9.35 -9.60 -14.65
N ALA A 209 -8.89 -8.85 -13.64
CA ALA A 209 -9.62 -7.77 -12.99
C ALA A 209 -9.22 -6.39 -13.52
N VAL A 210 -8.86 -6.32 -14.80
CA VAL A 210 -8.60 -5.07 -15.54
C VAL A 210 -9.69 -4.85 -16.60
N SER A 211 -9.92 -3.59 -16.95
CA SER A 211 -10.91 -3.24 -17.97
C SER A 211 -10.51 -3.73 -19.37
N ALA A 212 -11.47 -3.83 -20.26
CA ALA A 212 -11.20 -4.19 -21.66
C ALA A 212 -10.30 -3.15 -22.37
N ASP A 213 -10.31 -1.90 -21.91
CA ASP A 213 -9.48 -0.82 -22.45
C ASP A 213 -8.02 -0.89 -21.97
N SER A 214 -7.74 -1.70 -20.94
CA SER A 214 -6.41 -1.98 -20.41
C SER A 214 -5.67 -3.02 -21.25
N THR A 215 -5.54 -2.76 -22.55
CA THR A 215 -4.76 -3.62 -23.47
C THR A 215 -3.27 -3.61 -23.06
N PRO A 216 -2.48 -4.60 -23.50
CA PRO A 216 -1.03 -4.58 -23.25
C PRO A 216 -0.35 -3.28 -23.67
N GLU A 217 -0.79 -2.68 -24.79
CA GLU A 217 -0.29 -1.41 -25.29
C GLU A 217 -0.69 -0.25 -24.37
N ALA A 218 -1.93 -0.23 -23.86
CA ALA A 218 -2.40 0.78 -22.91
C ALA A 218 -1.65 0.70 -21.59
N VAL A 219 -1.42 -0.50 -21.08
CA VAL A 219 -0.63 -0.75 -19.86
C VAL A 219 0.82 -0.30 -20.03
N ALA A 220 1.45 -0.60 -21.17
CA ALA A 220 2.80 -0.14 -21.50
C ALA A 220 2.87 1.39 -21.64
N ALA A 221 1.86 2.00 -22.26
CA ALA A 221 1.77 3.45 -22.37
C ALA A 221 1.59 4.14 -21.01
N LEU A 222 0.82 3.53 -20.11
CA LEU A 222 0.66 4.02 -18.73
C LEU A 222 1.97 3.90 -17.93
N ASP A 223 2.70 2.79 -18.06
CA ASP A 223 4.01 2.62 -17.40
C ASP A 223 5.00 3.68 -17.91
N ALA A 224 5.04 3.91 -19.21
CA ALA A 224 5.87 4.97 -19.80
C ALA A 224 5.47 6.37 -19.31
N TYR A 225 4.17 6.65 -19.24
CA TYR A 225 3.66 7.92 -18.72
C TYR A 225 4.07 8.15 -17.27
N PHE A 226 3.97 7.14 -16.41
CA PHE A 226 4.41 7.27 -15.02
C PHE A 226 5.91 7.50 -14.91
N ARG A 227 6.72 6.75 -15.66
CA ARG A 227 8.20 6.91 -15.67
C ARG A 227 8.67 8.24 -16.20
N GLU A 228 7.90 8.87 -17.08
CA GLU A 228 8.19 10.20 -17.65
C GLU A 228 7.79 11.33 -16.68
N ASN A 229 6.74 11.13 -15.88
CA ASN A 229 6.10 12.22 -15.16
C ASN A 229 6.21 12.11 -13.62
N LEU A 230 6.53 10.95 -13.05
CA LEU A 230 6.76 10.79 -11.62
C LEU A 230 8.25 10.84 -11.30
N ASP A 231 8.64 11.71 -10.38
CA ASP A 231 10.01 11.93 -9.94
C ASP A 231 10.44 10.86 -8.92
N VAL A 232 10.37 9.58 -9.32
CA VAL A 232 10.66 8.43 -8.46
C VAL A 232 11.32 7.31 -9.26
N VAL A 233 12.12 6.49 -8.60
CA VAL A 233 12.75 5.31 -9.21
C VAL A 233 11.77 4.14 -9.24
N PHE A 234 11.46 3.63 -10.42
CA PHE A 234 10.62 2.46 -10.61
C PHE A 234 11.43 1.18 -10.61
N LEU A 235 11.12 0.26 -9.68
CA LEU A 235 11.82 -1.03 -9.56
C LEU A 235 11.37 -2.05 -10.62
N THR A 236 10.08 -2.07 -10.96
CA THR A 236 9.50 -3.08 -11.86
C THR A 236 8.62 -2.42 -12.91
N PRO A 237 8.41 -3.06 -14.09
CA PRO A 237 7.40 -2.63 -15.04
C PRO A 237 5.98 -2.85 -14.51
N LEU A 238 5.02 -2.02 -14.92
CA LEU A 238 3.60 -2.17 -14.55
C LEU A 238 3.04 -3.53 -14.99
N GLN A 239 3.42 -4.00 -16.16
CA GLN A 239 2.98 -5.30 -16.71
C GLN A 239 3.28 -6.47 -15.74
N ASP A 240 4.38 -6.42 -15.01
CA ASP A 240 4.80 -7.48 -14.08
C ASP A 240 3.92 -7.55 -12.82
N SER A 241 3.16 -6.50 -12.54
CA SER A 241 2.18 -6.48 -11.44
C SER A 241 0.87 -7.18 -11.80
N LEU A 242 0.58 -7.37 -13.10
CA LEU A 242 -0.62 -8.04 -13.58
C LEU A 242 -0.41 -9.56 -13.56
N MET A 243 -0.71 -10.16 -12.44
CA MET A 243 -0.41 -11.57 -12.18
C MET A 243 -1.61 -12.48 -12.48
N PRO A 244 -1.37 -13.77 -12.83
CA PRO A 244 -2.45 -14.75 -13.01
C PRO A 244 -3.34 -14.90 -11.78
N GLY A 245 -4.65 -15.07 -11.99
CA GLY A 245 -5.65 -15.17 -10.94
C GLY A 245 -5.35 -16.20 -9.85
N ARG A 246 -4.69 -17.32 -10.18
CA ARG A 246 -4.31 -18.38 -9.23
C ARG A 246 -3.43 -17.88 -8.05
N TYR A 247 -2.82 -16.71 -8.18
CA TYR A 247 -2.00 -16.11 -7.12
C TYR A 247 -2.78 -15.21 -6.17
N PHE A 248 -4.11 -15.10 -6.33
CA PHE A 248 -4.95 -14.23 -5.52
C PHE A 248 -6.00 -15.01 -4.75
N TYR A 249 -6.45 -14.47 -3.61
CA TYR A 249 -7.57 -14.98 -2.84
C TYR A 249 -8.31 -13.84 -2.14
N GLY A 250 -9.62 -14.01 -1.96
CA GLY A 250 -10.46 -13.07 -1.23
C GLY A 250 -10.63 -11.68 -1.86
N THR A 251 -9.64 -11.19 -2.60
CA THR A 251 -9.67 -9.94 -3.37
C THR A 251 -8.81 -10.05 -4.63
N ASP A 252 -8.88 -9.04 -5.51
CA ASP A 252 -8.04 -8.96 -6.71
C ASP A 252 -6.62 -8.44 -6.45
N ASN A 253 -6.28 -8.15 -5.18
CA ASN A 253 -4.98 -7.59 -4.77
C ASN A 253 -4.30 -8.38 -3.65
N HIS A 254 -4.99 -9.31 -2.97
CA HIS A 254 -4.39 -10.11 -1.90
C HIS A 254 -3.76 -11.38 -2.47
N LEU A 255 -2.48 -11.56 -2.23
CA LEU A 255 -1.75 -12.69 -2.78
C LEU A 255 -1.87 -13.96 -1.92
N SER A 256 -2.03 -15.11 -2.58
CA SER A 256 -1.83 -16.45 -2.00
C SER A 256 -0.36 -16.64 -1.57
N THR A 257 -0.05 -17.69 -0.82
CA THR A 257 1.32 -17.99 -0.37
C THR A 257 2.32 -18.01 -1.53
N ASN A 258 1.99 -18.70 -2.63
CA ASN A 258 2.85 -18.74 -3.81
C ASN A 258 2.99 -17.38 -4.49
N GLY A 259 1.93 -16.56 -4.47
CA GLY A 259 1.96 -15.20 -4.99
C GLY A 259 2.89 -14.30 -4.17
N VAL A 260 2.82 -14.38 -2.84
CA VAL A 260 3.72 -13.65 -1.94
C VAL A 260 5.18 -14.03 -2.16
N THR A 261 5.48 -15.33 -2.22
CA THR A 261 6.84 -15.83 -2.45
C THR A 261 7.41 -15.26 -3.75
N MET A 262 6.63 -15.34 -4.83
CA MET A 262 7.05 -14.84 -6.14
C MET A 262 7.24 -13.32 -6.14
N ARG A 263 6.29 -12.59 -5.56
CA ARG A 263 6.34 -11.12 -5.48
C ARG A 263 7.50 -10.63 -4.65
N THR A 264 7.72 -11.22 -3.48
CA THR A 264 8.82 -10.87 -2.59
C THR A 264 10.17 -11.10 -3.27
N ALA A 265 10.36 -12.25 -3.91
CA ALA A 265 11.59 -12.54 -4.65
C ALA A 265 11.85 -11.52 -5.79
N GLN A 266 10.81 -11.15 -6.55
CA GLN A 266 10.90 -10.13 -7.60
C GLN A 266 11.36 -8.78 -7.04
N VAL A 267 10.80 -8.36 -5.90
CA VAL A 267 11.12 -7.06 -5.29
C VAL A 267 12.52 -7.08 -4.68
N ILE A 268 12.92 -8.16 -4.02
CA ILE A 268 14.30 -8.33 -3.51
C ILE A 268 15.30 -8.18 -4.66
N ASP A 269 15.12 -8.90 -5.75
CA ASP A 269 16.01 -8.85 -6.91
C ASP A 269 16.09 -7.43 -7.50
N ALA A 270 14.95 -6.79 -7.71
CA ALA A 270 14.88 -5.46 -8.29
C ALA A 270 15.50 -4.38 -7.37
N LEU A 271 15.17 -4.41 -6.08
CA LEU A 271 15.69 -3.44 -5.11
C LEU A 271 17.19 -3.62 -4.89
N THR A 272 17.66 -4.87 -4.75
CA THR A 272 19.09 -5.16 -4.59
C THR A 272 19.88 -4.65 -5.80
N LYS A 273 19.43 -4.89 -7.02
CA LYS A 273 20.07 -4.37 -8.24
C LYS A 273 20.08 -2.85 -8.28
N GLN A 274 18.99 -2.21 -7.88
CA GLN A 274 18.89 -0.75 -7.85
C GLN A 274 19.86 -0.15 -6.83
N LEU A 275 19.93 -0.70 -5.62
CA LEU A 275 20.87 -0.27 -4.59
C LEU A 275 22.33 -0.41 -5.06
N GLN A 276 22.66 -1.51 -5.74
CA GLN A 276 24.00 -1.72 -6.32
C GLN A 276 24.33 -0.66 -7.39
N VAL A 277 23.36 -0.31 -8.25
CA VAL A 277 23.53 0.76 -9.25
C VAL A 277 23.82 2.11 -8.59
N GLU A 278 23.21 2.37 -7.46
CA GLU A 278 23.41 3.59 -6.66
C GLU A 278 24.65 3.55 -5.76
N GLY A 279 25.37 2.42 -5.72
CA GLY A 279 26.54 2.24 -4.85
C GLY A 279 26.20 2.12 -3.37
N ILE A 280 24.97 1.68 -3.05
CA ILE A 280 24.46 1.49 -1.70
C ILE A 280 24.53 0.01 -1.36
N ALA A 281 24.97 -0.32 -0.14
CA ALA A 281 24.97 -1.69 0.34
C ALA A 281 23.50 -2.16 0.57
N PRO A 282 23.13 -3.32 0.01
CA PRO A 282 21.80 -3.89 0.20
C PRO A 282 21.59 -4.44 1.61
#